data_2b5bc820dddfec6ab7fd29eb2222cc0a
#
_entry.id   2b5bc820dddfec6ab7fd29eb2222cc0a
#
_cell.length_a   1.000
_cell.length_b   1.000
_cell.length_c   1.000
_cell.angle_alpha   90.00
_cell.angle_beta   90.00
_cell.angle_gamma   90.00
#
_symmetry.space_group_name_H-M   'P 1'
#
loop_
_entity.id
_entity.type
_entity.pdbx_description
1 polymer ?
#
loop_
_entity_poly.entity_id
_entity_poly.type
_entity_poly.pdbx_seq_one_letter_code
_entity_poly.pdbx_strand_id
1 'polypeptide(L)'
;MIKNLYIKFAFNLIILLTIFFYNFLHAEEIYFDLSEDSIELKTDFNGKEIIIFGLLKNDHETLLTIKGPPSKMRIQKKERYFGIWINNQYVTYSNIPSLFFLSSSKEINKILPESILINEDLSFEKILNNKTFNQNFIFKNDQKNWNENFVRIKKEQSFYKSFEMKKVKDKLFQTSVFFPTNTIPGIYNVDIYYIRNNTIMSTDQKNIVIKKTGIGS
;
A
#
# COMPACT_ATOMS: atom_id res chain seq x y z
N MET A 1 -47.99 20.78 36.22
CA MET A 1 -46.95 21.52 35.50
C MET A 1 -45.66 20.69 35.31
N ILE A 2 -45.18 20.01 36.34
CA ILE A 2 -43.92 19.23 36.31
C ILE A 2 -43.98 18.03 35.34
N LYS A 3 -45.08 17.32 35.23
CA LYS A 3 -45.24 16.14 34.35
C LYS A 3 -45.03 16.47 32.84
N ASN A 4 -45.50 17.62 32.40
CA ASN A 4 -45.31 18.08 31.00
C ASN A 4 -43.84 18.50 30.70
N LEU A 5 -43.08 18.89 31.71
CA LEU A 5 -41.67 19.23 31.56
C LEU A 5 -40.83 17.99 31.33
N TYR A 6 -41.10 16.91 32.07
CA TYR A 6 -40.39 15.61 31.87
C TYR A 6 -40.70 14.99 30.51
N ILE A 7 -41.93 15.10 30.02
CA ILE A 7 -42.30 14.58 28.70
C ILE A 7 -41.54 15.34 27.58
N LYS A 8 -41.45 16.67 27.67
CA LYS A 8 -40.70 17.48 26.72
C LYS A 8 -39.19 17.18 26.75
N PHE A 9 -38.65 16.97 27.97
CA PHE A 9 -37.23 16.63 28.13
C PHE A 9 -36.90 15.23 27.55
N ALA A 10 -37.77 14.23 27.83
CA ALA A 10 -37.61 12.90 27.27
C ALA A 10 -37.72 12.88 25.73
N PHE A 11 -38.64 13.67 25.17
CA PHE A 11 -38.82 13.79 23.73
C PHE A 11 -37.61 14.44 23.04
N ASN A 12 -37.06 15.51 23.62
CA ASN A 12 -35.82 16.13 23.11
C ASN A 12 -34.62 15.22 23.24
N LEU A 13 -34.51 14.42 24.29
CA LEU A 13 -33.42 13.43 24.45
C LEU A 13 -33.51 12.34 23.41
N ILE A 14 -34.71 11.85 23.07
CA ILE A 14 -34.93 10.86 22.01
C ILE A 14 -34.55 11.42 20.64
N ILE A 15 -34.92 12.67 20.35
CA ILE A 15 -34.51 13.34 19.09
C ILE A 15 -32.99 13.49 19.01
N LEU A 16 -32.35 13.90 20.11
CA LEU A 16 -30.87 14.02 20.14
C LEU A 16 -30.19 12.66 19.92
N LEU A 17 -30.73 11.58 20.53
CA LEU A 17 -30.23 10.21 20.32
C LEU A 17 -30.42 9.74 18.88
N THR A 18 -31.57 10.00 18.26
CA THR A 18 -31.82 9.60 16.87
C THR A 18 -30.89 10.34 15.90
N ILE A 19 -30.61 11.62 16.13
CA ILE A 19 -29.64 12.39 15.32
C ILE A 19 -28.21 11.83 15.49
N PHE A 20 -27.86 11.42 16.71
CA PHE A 20 -26.54 10.83 16.99
C PHE A 20 -26.36 9.47 16.30
N PHE A 21 -27.40 8.64 16.29
CA PHE A 21 -27.38 7.34 15.61
C PHE A 21 -27.45 7.45 14.07
N TYR A 22 -28.03 8.52 13.53
CA TYR A 22 -28.14 8.70 12.08
C TYR A 22 -26.77 8.90 11.40
N ASN A 23 -25.79 9.45 12.10
CA ASN A 23 -24.43 9.63 11.56
C ASN A 23 -23.59 8.34 11.59
N PHE A 24 -24.03 7.29 12.27
CA PHE A 24 -23.28 6.02 12.42
C PHE A 24 -23.55 4.99 11.32
N LEU A 25 -24.54 5.23 10.44
CA LEU A 25 -25.02 4.21 9.51
C LEU A 25 -24.51 4.32 8.06
N HIS A 26 -23.55 5.17 7.78
CA HIS A 26 -23.03 5.33 6.41
C HIS A 26 -21.56 4.95 6.33
N ALA A 27 -21.23 3.71 6.72
CA ALA A 27 -19.99 3.10 6.22
C ALA A 27 -20.19 2.83 4.73
N GLU A 28 -19.47 3.56 3.90
CA GLU A 28 -19.48 3.34 2.45
C GLU A 28 -18.77 2.02 2.15
N GLU A 29 -19.55 1.01 1.74
CA GLU A 29 -18.98 -0.28 1.34
C GLU A 29 -18.08 -0.14 0.12
N ILE A 30 -16.89 -0.69 0.23
CA ILE A 30 -15.94 -0.88 -0.86
C ILE A 30 -16.16 -2.27 -1.41
N TYR A 31 -16.34 -2.36 -2.74
CA TYR A 31 -16.44 -3.64 -3.42
C TYR A 31 -15.24 -3.82 -4.34
N PHE A 32 -14.33 -4.72 -3.98
CA PHE A 32 -13.28 -5.16 -4.86
C PHE A 32 -13.00 -6.66 -4.68
N ASP A 33 -12.42 -7.28 -5.71
CA ASP A 33 -12.05 -8.68 -5.64
C ASP A 33 -10.78 -8.96 -6.44
N LEU A 34 -10.25 -10.16 -6.24
CA LEU A 34 -9.04 -10.68 -6.86
C LEU A 34 -9.42 -11.84 -7.77
N SER A 35 -8.76 -11.98 -8.92
CA SER A 35 -8.95 -13.16 -9.78
C SER A 35 -8.49 -14.44 -9.09
N GLU A 36 -7.51 -14.35 -8.20
CA GLU A 36 -6.98 -15.43 -7.37
C GLU A 36 -6.45 -14.85 -6.06
N ASP A 37 -6.68 -15.53 -4.96
CA ASP A 37 -6.21 -15.16 -3.62
C ASP A 37 -4.96 -15.92 -3.16
N SER A 38 -4.45 -16.82 -4.02
CA SER A 38 -3.28 -17.64 -3.72
C SER A 38 -2.39 -17.86 -4.94
N ILE A 39 -1.08 -17.93 -4.70
CA ILE A 39 -0.06 -18.24 -5.70
C ILE A 39 0.84 -19.37 -5.16
N GLU A 40 1.04 -20.40 -5.97
CA GLU A 40 1.98 -21.47 -5.67
C GLU A 40 3.32 -21.25 -6.39
N LEU A 41 4.40 -21.16 -5.60
CA LEU A 41 5.76 -21.08 -6.13
C LEU A 41 6.30 -22.50 -6.32
N LYS A 42 6.12 -23.03 -7.53
CA LYS A 42 6.70 -24.30 -8.00
C LYS A 42 8.13 -24.07 -8.53
N THR A 43 8.86 -25.14 -8.77
CA THR A 43 10.23 -25.08 -9.34
C THR A 43 10.30 -24.43 -10.72
N ASP A 44 9.22 -24.47 -11.47
CA ASP A 44 9.05 -23.87 -12.79
C ASP A 44 8.30 -22.54 -12.79
N PHE A 45 8.14 -21.91 -11.62
CA PHE A 45 7.42 -20.64 -11.50
C PHE A 45 8.10 -19.51 -12.29
N ASN A 46 7.41 -19.01 -13.31
CA ASN A 46 7.89 -17.95 -14.21
C ASN A 46 7.21 -16.60 -13.98
N GLY A 47 6.57 -16.42 -12.82
CA GLY A 47 5.74 -15.27 -12.48
C GLY A 47 4.25 -15.57 -12.67
N LYS A 48 3.42 -14.69 -12.10
CA LYS A 48 1.96 -14.83 -12.13
C LYS A 48 1.31 -13.46 -12.25
N GLU A 49 0.34 -13.36 -13.14
CA GLU A 49 -0.53 -12.19 -13.24
C GLU A 49 -1.78 -12.41 -12.38
N ILE A 50 -2.13 -11.41 -11.59
CA ILE A 50 -3.37 -11.33 -10.83
C ILE A 50 -4.14 -10.10 -11.30
N ILE A 51 -5.43 -10.28 -11.56
CA ILE A 51 -6.34 -9.20 -11.90
C ILE A 51 -7.07 -8.77 -10.64
N ILE A 52 -7.08 -7.48 -10.38
CA ILE A 52 -7.83 -6.85 -9.30
C ILE A 52 -8.90 -5.99 -9.94
N PHE A 53 -10.12 -6.16 -9.53
CA PHE A 53 -11.26 -5.45 -10.08
C PHE A 53 -12.22 -5.02 -8.97
N GLY A 54 -12.98 -3.96 -9.23
CA GLY A 54 -13.91 -3.46 -8.23
C GLY A 54 -14.75 -2.31 -8.75
N LEU A 55 -15.55 -1.73 -7.85
CA LEU A 55 -16.42 -0.62 -8.16
C LEU A 55 -15.73 0.72 -7.89
N LEU A 56 -15.88 1.66 -8.80
CA LEU A 56 -15.53 3.07 -8.61
C LEU A 56 -16.75 3.83 -8.12
N LYS A 57 -16.58 4.70 -7.15
CA LYS A 57 -17.61 5.68 -6.77
C LYS A 57 -17.43 6.97 -7.55
N ASN A 58 -18.53 7.57 -8.01
CA ASN A 58 -18.49 8.72 -8.90
C ASN A 58 -17.78 9.95 -8.33
N ASP A 59 -17.81 10.12 -6.99
CA ASP A 59 -17.26 11.29 -6.28
C ASP A 59 -15.95 10.98 -5.54
N HIS A 60 -15.33 9.81 -5.79
CA HIS A 60 -14.14 9.38 -5.07
C HIS A 60 -13.01 9.08 -6.03
N GLU A 61 -11.81 9.43 -5.59
CA GLU A 61 -10.59 8.89 -6.15
C GLU A 61 -10.28 7.55 -5.49
N THR A 62 -9.67 6.65 -6.24
CA THR A 62 -9.34 5.31 -5.76
C THR A 62 -7.84 5.12 -5.79
N LEU A 63 -7.29 4.61 -4.71
CA LEU A 63 -5.92 4.16 -4.58
C LEU A 63 -5.92 2.69 -4.16
N LEU A 64 -5.06 1.89 -4.79
CA LEU A 64 -4.84 0.49 -4.45
C LEU A 64 -3.36 0.28 -4.19
N THR A 65 -3.03 -0.42 -3.11
CA THR A 65 -1.67 -0.84 -2.82
C THR A 65 -1.58 -2.35 -2.63
N ILE A 66 -0.43 -2.94 -3.02
CA ILE A 66 -0.09 -4.32 -2.68
C ILE A 66 1.25 -4.28 -1.98
N LYS A 67 1.28 -4.70 -0.73
CA LYS A 67 2.49 -4.76 0.09
C LYS A 67 2.82 -6.20 0.44
N GLY A 68 3.99 -6.67 0.01
CA GLY A 68 4.51 -7.99 0.36
C GLY A 68 5.02 -8.07 1.80
N PRO A 69 5.35 -9.28 2.28
CA PRO A 69 5.84 -9.48 3.63
C PRO A 69 7.09 -8.63 3.90
N PRO A 70 7.32 -8.25 5.18
CA PRO A 70 8.48 -7.45 5.55
C PRO A 70 9.78 -8.20 5.24
N SER A 71 10.75 -7.45 4.72
CA SER A 71 12.04 -7.97 4.31
C SER A 71 13.20 -7.09 4.81
N LYS A 72 14.41 -7.64 4.70
CA LYS A 72 15.65 -6.92 4.97
C LYS A 72 16.47 -6.86 3.70
N MET A 73 16.96 -5.67 3.35
CA MET A 73 17.79 -5.47 2.18
C MET A 73 19.01 -4.60 2.49
N ARG A 74 20.19 -5.06 2.04
CA ARG A 74 21.43 -4.28 2.09
C ARG A 74 21.75 -3.77 0.69
N ILE A 75 21.99 -2.47 0.57
CA ILE A 75 22.58 -1.87 -0.64
C ILE A 75 23.99 -1.38 -0.35
N GLN A 76 24.85 -1.47 -1.34
CA GLN A 76 26.27 -1.13 -1.21
C GLN A 76 26.69 -0.18 -2.32
N LYS A 77 27.55 0.76 -1.98
CA LYS A 77 28.19 1.67 -2.94
C LYS A 77 29.56 1.11 -3.35
N LYS A 78 29.76 0.93 -4.64
CA LYS A 78 31.08 0.61 -5.20
C LYS A 78 31.83 1.89 -5.46
N GLU A 79 33.05 1.95 -4.99
CA GLU A 79 34.00 3.06 -5.26
C GLU A 79 35.28 2.53 -5.82
N ARG A 80 35.92 3.32 -6.70
CA ARG A 80 37.20 2.92 -7.33
C ARG A 80 38.35 3.57 -6.57
N TYR A 81 39.19 2.72 -5.97
CA TYR A 81 40.43 3.12 -5.33
C TYR A 81 41.63 2.50 -6.07
N PHE A 82 42.56 3.30 -6.51
CA PHE A 82 43.77 2.84 -7.25
C PHE A 82 43.46 1.84 -8.37
N GLY A 83 42.36 2.04 -9.09
CA GLY A 83 41.96 1.16 -10.18
C GLY A 83 41.12 -0.06 -9.77
N ILE A 84 40.98 -0.35 -8.50
CA ILE A 84 40.24 -1.51 -7.97
C ILE A 84 38.86 -1.03 -7.45
N TRP A 85 37.79 -1.80 -7.78
CA TRP A 85 36.44 -1.55 -7.25
C TRP A 85 36.30 -2.20 -5.90
N ILE A 86 35.99 -1.40 -4.86
CA ILE A 86 35.71 -1.88 -3.51
C ILE A 86 34.33 -1.45 -3.03
N ASN A 87 33.70 -2.28 -2.21
CA ASN A 87 32.45 -1.97 -1.53
C ASN A 87 32.78 -1.27 -0.21
N ASN A 88 32.83 0.05 -0.20
CA ASN A 88 33.28 0.82 0.96
C ASN A 88 32.16 1.21 1.91
N GLN A 89 30.96 1.46 1.38
CA GLN A 89 29.82 1.93 2.15
C GLN A 89 28.62 1.03 1.92
N TYR A 90 27.82 0.82 2.97
CA TYR A 90 26.56 0.10 2.85
C TYR A 90 25.48 0.67 3.76
N VAL A 91 24.24 0.46 3.36
CA VAL A 91 23.04 0.72 4.15
C VAL A 91 22.17 -0.53 4.17
N THR A 92 21.64 -0.85 5.34
CA THR A 92 20.69 -1.95 5.50
C THR A 92 19.34 -1.40 5.92
N TYR A 93 18.36 -1.64 5.09
CA TYR A 93 16.95 -1.38 5.39
C TYR A 93 16.33 -2.63 5.98
N SER A 94 15.57 -2.47 7.06
CA SER A 94 14.83 -3.54 7.71
C SER A 94 13.35 -3.19 7.80
N ASN A 95 12.50 -4.20 7.86
CA ASN A 95 11.05 -4.05 7.95
C ASN A 95 10.45 -3.24 6.78
N ILE A 96 10.98 -3.49 5.58
CA ILE A 96 10.47 -2.91 4.33
C ILE A 96 9.64 -3.95 3.58
N PRO A 97 8.57 -3.56 2.86
CA PRO A 97 7.86 -4.51 2.02
C PRO A 97 8.80 -5.13 0.98
N SER A 98 8.75 -6.45 0.86
CA SER A 98 9.50 -7.18 -0.18
C SER A 98 9.10 -6.72 -1.58
N LEU A 99 7.81 -6.44 -1.76
CA LEU A 99 7.17 -5.94 -2.97
C LEU A 99 6.22 -4.81 -2.59
N PHE A 100 6.16 -3.78 -3.42
CA PHE A 100 5.20 -2.69 -3.28
C PHE A 100 4.66 -2.27 -4.64
N PHE A 101 3.42 -2.61 -4.89
CA PHE A 101 2.68 -2.17 -6.07
C PHE A 101 1.68 -1.10 -5.70
N LEU A 102 1.49 -0.15 -6.59
CA LEU A 102 0.64 1.01 -6.39
C LEU A 102 -0.16 1.29 -7.66
N SER A 103 -1.47 1.44 -7.53
CA SER A 103 -2.34 1.84 -8.63
C SER A 103 -3.31 2.91 -8.16
N SER A 104 -3.53 3.95 -8.94
CA SER A 104 -4.41 5.05 -8.56
C SER A 104 -5.21 5.57 -9.76
N SER A 105 -6.39 6.11 -9.47
CA SER A 105 -7.26 6.73 -10.48
C SER A 105 -6.71 8.02 -11.05
N LYS A 106 -5.87 8.72 -10.27
CA LYS A 106 -5.12 9.94 -10.66
C LYS A 106 -3.74 9.92 -10.01
N GLU A 107 -2.90 10.86 -10.39
CA GLU A 107 -1.59 11.07 -9.76
C GLU A 107 -1.73 11.22 -8.23
N ILE A 108 -1.02 10.39 -7.48
CA ILE A 108 -1.21 10.24 -6.02
C ILE A 108 -1.04 11.54 -5.25
N ASN A 109 -0.08 12.38 -5.64
CA ASN A 109 0.19 13.68 -4.99
C ASN A 109 -0.94 14.70 -5.20
N LYS A 110 -1.84 14.44 -6.17
CA LYS A 110 -3.03 15.28 -6.42
C LYS A 110 -4.24 14.83 -5.62
N ILE A 111 -4.24 13.60 -5.11
CA ILE A 111 -5.38 13.03 -4.40
C ILE A 111 -5.18 12.95 -2.89
N LEU A 112 -3.93 12.92 -2.41
CA LEU A 112 -3.61 12.87 -0.99
C LEU A 112 -2.46 13.83 -0.64
N PRO A 113 -2.54 14.52 0.52
CA PRO A 113 -1.46 15.35 1.03
C PRO A 113 -0.27 14.51 1.49
N GLU A 114 0.91 15.10 1.47
CA GLU A 114 2.17 14.43 1.83
C GLU A 114 2.14 13.82 3.24
N SER A 115 1.48 14.46 4.19
CA SER A 115 1.34 13.97 5.56
C SER A 115 0.63 12.60 5.61
N ILE A 116 -0.44 12.42 4.84
CA ILE A 116 -1.16 11.14 4.76
C ILE A 116 -0.30 10.10 4.04
N LEU A 117 0.37 10.48 2.95
CA LEU A 117 1.26 9.57 2.22
C LEU A 117 2.39 9.02 3.10
N ILE A 118 2.89 9.82 4.05
CA ILE A 118 3.91 9.40 5.02
C ILE A 118 3.30 8.49 6.09
N ASN A 119 2.19 8.89 6.70
CA ASN A 119 1.61 8.19 7.84
C ASN A 119 1.07 6.81 7.45
N GLU A 120 0.51 6.70 6.25
CA GLU A 120 -0.08 5.45 5.74
C GLU A 120 0.90 4.63 4.87
N ASP A 121 2.15 5.06 4.76
CA ASP A 121 3.16 4.39 3.91
C ASP A 121 2.65 4.18 2.46
N LEU A 122 2.06 5.23 1.85
CA LEU A 122 1.38 5.17 0.54
C LEU A 122 2.23 5.63 -0.65
N SER A 123 3.54 5.81 -0.48
CA SER A 123 4.44 6.11 -1.59
C SER A 123 5.77 5.38 -1.46
N PHE A 124 6.44 5.11 -2.58
CA PHE A 124 7.72 4.39 -2.59
C PHE A 124 8.80 5.11 -1.81
N GLU A 125 8.83 6.43 -1.89
CA GLU A 125 9.82 7.27 -1.21
C GLU A 125 9.51 7.37 0.28
N LYS A 126 8.24 7.47 0.64
CA LYS A 126 7.78 7.71 2.02
C LYS A 126 7.84 6.46 2.89
N ILE A 127 7.69 5.28 2.28
CA ILE A 127 7.74 3.99 2.99
C ILE A 127 9.07 3.75 3.72
N LEU A 128 10.13 4.48 3.35
CA LEU A 128 11.45 4.37 3.97
C LEU A 128 11.63 5.29 5.17
N ASN A 129 10.77 6.31 5.35
CA ASN A 129 10.97 7.34 6.37
C ASN A 129 10.94 6.80 7.81
N ASN A 130 10.10 5.79 8.06
CA ASN A 130 9.89 5.19 9.38
C ASN A 130 10.50 3.79 9.53
N LYS A 131 11.36 3.37 8.58
CA LYS A 131 11.94 2.03 8.60
C LYS A 131 13.31 2.03 9.27
N THR A 132 13.61 0.92 9.93
CA THR A 132 14.90 0.74 10.64
C THR A 132 16.05 0.81 9.65
N PHE A 133 17.00 1.66 9.98
CA PHE A 133 18.12 2.01 9.14
C PHE A 133 19.42 1.76 9.91
N ASN A 134 20.24 0.84 9.43
CA ASN A 134 21.57 0.60 9.96
C ASN A 134 22.61 0.91 8.89
N GLN A 135 23.58 1.76 9.22
CA GLN A 135 24.56 2.30 8.27
C GLN A 135 25.98 2.14 8.80
N ASN A 136 26.92 2.00 7.87
CA ASN A 136 28.34 2.06 8.11
C ASN A 136 28.88 3.35 7.45
N PHE A 137 29.35 4.31 8.26
CA PHE A 137 29.97 5.57 7.83
C PHE A 137 29.17 6.42 6.82
N ILE A 138 27.99 6.92 7.22
CA ILE A 138 27.23 7.83 6.36
C ILE A 138 26.95 9.12 7.13
N PHE A 139 27.29 10.25 6.52
CA PHE A 139 26.87 11.56 6.99
C PHE A 139 25.34 11.71 6.83
N LYS A 140 24.72 12.39 7.78
CA LYS A 140 23.24 12.58 7.82
C LYS A 140 22.66 13.13 6.50
N ASN A 141 23.45 13.82 5.70
CA ASN A 141 23.07 14.40 4.41
C ASN A 141 22.93 13.38 3.27
N ASP A 142 23.43 12.16 3.42
CA ASP A 142 23.39 11.15 2.35
C ASP A 142 22.13 10.27 2.38
N GLN A 143 21.32 10.36 3.43
CA GLN A 143 20.16 9.48 3.58
C GLN A 143 19.18 9.59 2.40
N LYS A 144 18.94 10.81 1.91
CA LYS A 144 18.07 11.04 0.75
C LYS A 144 18.58 10.29 -0.47
N ASN A 145 19.87 10.40 -0.77
CA ASN A 145 20.51 9.74 -1.91
C ASN A 145 20.45 8.21 -1.80
N TRP A 146 20.64 7.65 -0.59
CA TRP A 146 20.48 6.21 -0.34
C TRP A 146 19.06 5.75 -0.54
N ASN A 147 18.06 6.50 -0.06
CA ASN A 147 16.64 6.19 -0.25
C ASN A 147 16.24 6.21 -1.72
N GLU A 148 16.67 7.22 -2.47
CA GLU A 148 16.42 7.31 -3.91
C GLU A 148 17.02 6.13 -4.67
N ASN A 149 18.27 5.76 -4.37
CA ASN A 149 18.92 4.59 -4.96
C ASN A 149 18.25 3.28 -4.58
N PHE A 150 17.79 3.13 -3.32
CA PHE A 150 17.03 1.97 -2.90
C PHE A 150 15.75 1.82 -3.75
N VAL A 151 14.94 2.88 -3.85
CA VAL A 151 13.71 2.87 -4.64
C VAL A 151 14.00 2.58 -6.12
N ARG A 152 15.05 3.17 -6.68
CA ARG A 152 15.50 2.90 -8.06
C ARG A 152 15.80 1.42 -8.27
N ILE A 153 16.60 0.81 -7.40
CA ILE A 153 16.95 -0.63 -7.49
C ILE A 153 15.69 -1.50 -7.40
N LYS A 154 14.78 -1.19 -6.48
CA LYS A 154 13.52 -1.94 -6.35
C LYS A 154 12.62 -1.79 -7.59
N LYS A 155 12.60 -0.62 -8.21
CA LYS A 155 11.88 -0.38 -9.48
C LYS A 155 12.51 -1.16 -10.64
N GLU A 156 13.84 -1.15 -10.77
CA GLU A 156 14.57 -1.91 -11.79
C GLU A 156 14.35 -3.43 -11.66
N GLN A 157 14.24 -3.93 -10.43
CA GLN A 157 13.90 -5.33 -10.14
C GLN A 157 12.42 -5.68 -10.29
N SER A 158 11.57 -4.72 -10.66
CA SER A 158 10.11 -4.87 -10.76
C SER A 158 9.39 -5.23 -9.45
N PHE A 159 10.03 -4.98 -8.30
CA PHE A 159 9.41 -5.16 -7.00
C PHE A 159 8.62 -3.93 -6.53
N TYR A 160 9.01 -2.72 -6.96
CA TYR A 160 8.27 -1.49 -6.70
C TYR A 160 7.79 -0.94 -8.04
N LYS A 161 6.47 -0.97 -8.26
CA LYS A 161 5.90 -0.63 -9.55
C LYS A 161 4.54 0.06 -9.41
N SER A 162 4.31 1.04 -10.25
CA SER A 162 2.99 1.64 -10.42
C SER A 162 2.30 1.03 -11.63
N PHE A 163 1.00 0.79 -11.48
CA PHE A 163 0.13 0.29 -12.53
C PHE A 163 -0.98 1.30 -12.81
N GLU A 164 -1.44 1.33 -14.03
CA GLU A 164 -2.59 2.11 -14.41
C GLU A 164 -3.88 1.43 -13.92
N MET A 165 -4.74 2.20 -13.28
CA MET A 165 -6.09 1.77 -12.94
C MET A 165 -7.00 2.03 -14.16
N LYS A 166 -7.33 0.97 -14.89
CA LYS A 166 -8.19 1.07 -16.07
C LYS A 166 -9.66 1.12 -15.68
N LYS A 167 -10.35 2.14 -16.15
CA LYS A 167 -11.80 2.21 -16.03
C LYS A 167 -12.43 1.33 -17.09
N VAL A 168 -13.25 0.33 -16.67
CA VAL A 168 -13.90 -0.67 -17.52
C VAL A 168 -15.38 -0.36 -17.62
N LYS A 169 -16.00 0.53 -18.03
CA LYS A 169 -17.35 1.08 -17.90
C LYS A 169 -17.41 2.12 -16.78
N ASP A 170 -18.57 2.72 -16.61
CA ASP A 170 -18.72 3.91 -15.78
C ASP A 170 -18.39 3.70 -14.29
N LYS A 171 -18.51 2.50 -13.80
CA LYS A 171 -18.37 2.18 -12.37
C LYS A 171 -17.39 1.04 -12.05
N LEU A 172 -16.74 0.47 -13.04
CA LEU A 172 -15.82 -0.64 -12.83
C LEU A 172 -14.38 -0.19 -13.07
N PHE A 173 -13.47 -0.62 -12.20
CA PHE A 173 -12.05 -0.56 -12.47
C PHE A 173 -11.46 -1.96 -12.60
N GLN A 174 -10.36 -2.04 -13.30
CA GLN A 174 -9.53 -3.22 -13.41
C GLN A 174 -8.07 -2.81 -13.45
N THR A 175 -7.23 -3.53 -12.73
CA THR A 175 -5.78 -3.41 -12.83
C THR A 175 -5.16 -4.81 -12.84
N SER A 176 -4.18 -5.03 -13.72
CA SER A 176 -3.41 -6.27 -13.78
C SER A 176 -2.07 -6.06 -13.13
N VAL A 177 -1.70 -6.93 -12.21
CA VAL A 177 -0.42 -6.90 -11.50
C VAL A 177 0.34 -8.19 -11.74
N PHE A 178 1.61 -8.09 -12.09
CA PHE A 178 2.47 -9.23 -12.35
C PHE A 178 3.46 -9.46 -11.20
N PHE A 179 3.33 -10.60 -10.54
CA PHE A 179 4.28 -11.08 -9.52
C PHE A 179 5.48 -11.72 -10.20
N PRO A 180 6.70 -11.19 -10.01
CA PRO A 180 7.89 -11.67 -10.71
C PRO A 180 8.37 -13.03 -10.16
N THR A 181 9.25 -13.70 -10.90
CA THR A 181 9.79 -15.04 -10.60
C THR A 181 10.47 -15.17 -9.25
N ASN A 182 11.08 -14.08 -8.76
CA ASN A 182 11.77 -14.02 -7.48
C ASN A 182 10.90 -13.46 -6.34
N THR A 183 9.58 -13.56 -6.49
CA THR A 183 8.61 -13.27 -5.41
C THR A 183 8.83 -14.24 -4.25
N ILE A 184 8.84 -13.72 -3.01
CA ILE A 184 9.07 -14.54 -1.82
C ILE A 184 7.74 -15.06 -1.24
N PRO A 185 7.73 -16.23 -0.57
CA PRO A 185 6.53 -16.72 0.13
C PRO A 185 6.11 -15.75 1.25
N GLY A 186 4.80 -15.70 1.50
CA GLY A 186 4.22 -14.89 2.58
C GLY A 186 2.84 -14.36 2.22
N ILE A 187 2.33 -13.49 3.09
CA ILE A 187 1.05 -12.81 2.92
C ILE A 187 1.31 -11.44 2.28
N TYR A 188 0.60 -11.17 1.21
CA TYR A 188 0.62 -9.91 0.48
C TYR A 188 -0.70 -9.20 0.73
N ASN A 189 -0.64 -8.05 1.40
CA ASN A 189 -1.82 -7.25 1.71
C ASN A 189 -2.19 -6.41 0.48
N VAL A 190 -3.44 -6.51 0.08
CA VAL A 190 -4.04 -5.73 -0.99
C VAL A 190 -5.01 -4.76 -0.34
N ASP A 191 -4.63 -3.50 -0.24
CA ASP A 191 -5.44 -2.45 0.38
C ASP A 191 -6.02 -1.55 -0.70
N ILE A 192 -7.31 -1.23 -0.59
CA ILE A 192 -7.98 -0.25 -1.44
C ILE A 192 -8.49 0.90 -0.59
N TYR A 193 -8.30 2.12 -1.07
CA TYR A 193 -8.67 3.36 -0.40
C TYR A 193 -9.62 4.15 -1.30
N TYR A 194 -10.76 4.57 -0.75
CA TYR A 194 -11.63 5.55 -1.38
C TYR A 194 -11.36 6.93 -0.77
N ILE A 195 -11.03 7.88 -1.63
CA ILE A 195 -10.52 9.19 -1.25
C ILE A 195 -11.46 10.25 -1.81
N ARG A 196 -11.87 11.20 -0.96
CA ARG A 196 -12.63 12.38 -1.34
C ARG A 196 -12.09 13.60 -0.60
N ASN A 197 -11.96 14.71 -1.33
CA ASN A 197 -11.45 15.97 -0.78
C ASN A 197 -10.11 15.78 -0.03
N ASN A 198 -9.17 15.03 -0.61
CA ASN A 198 -7.85 14.75 -0.07
C ASN A 198 -7.85 14.00 1.29
N THR A 199 -8.94 13.30 1.60
CA THR A 199 -9.11 12.53 2.83
C THR A 199 -9.52 11.10 2.49
N ILE A 200 -8.95 10.12 3.20
CA ILE A 200 -9.35 8.72 3.10
C ILE A 200 -10.71 8.57 3.80
N MET A 201 -11.72 8.20 3.03
CA MET A 201 -13.10 8.03 3.50
C MET A 201 -13.37 6.61 3.97
N SER A 202 -12.81 5.64 3.28
CA SER A 202 -12.94 4.22 3.63
C SER A 202 -11.76 3.43 3.08
N THR A 203 -11.46 2.31 3.74
CA THR A 203 -10.41 1.37 3.35
C THR A 203 -10.95 -0.04 3.49
N ASP A 204 -10.63 -0.91 2.53
CA ASP A 204 -10.88 -2.34 2.63
C ASP A 204 -9.62 -3.12 2.25
N GLN A 205 -9.51 -4.36 2.73
CA GLN A 205 -8.31 -5.18 2.60
C GLN A 205 -8.64 -6.60 2.20
N LYS A 206 -7.87 -7.13 1.25
CA LYS A 206 -7.79 -8.56 0.94
C LYS A 206 -6.35 -9.04 0.97
N ASN A 207 -6.15 -10.34 1.01
CA ASN A 207 -4.82 -10.94 1.06
C ASN A 207 -4.60 -11.86 -0.14
N ILE A 208 -3.36 -11.85 -0.67
CA ILE A 208 -2.86 -12.87 -1.58
C ILE A 208 -1.85 -13.71 -0.79
N VAL A 209 -2.09 -15.01 -0.70
CA VAL A 209 -1.21 -15.93 0.04
C VAL A 209 -0.26 -16.61 -0.95
N ILE A 210 1.03 -16.35 -0.83
CA ILE A 210 2.05 -16.98 -1.67
C ILE A 210 2.74 -18.08 -0.90
N LYS A 211 2.64 -19.30 -1.38
CA LYS A 211 3.19 -20.50 -0.75
C LYS A 211 4.21 -21.19 -1.67
N LYS A 212 5.29 -21.67 -1.08
CA LYS A 212 6.23 -22.53 -1.77
C LYS A 212 5.65 -23.96 -1.79
N THR A 213 5.56 -24.57 -2.97
CA THR A 213 5.10 -25.93 -3.14
C THR A 213 6.17 -26.71 -3.91
N GLY A 214 6.48 -27.95 -3.48
CA GLY A 214 7.48 -28.80 -4.13
C GLY A 214 8.20 -29.74 -3.14
N ILE A 215 9.03 -30.63 -3.68
CA ILE A 215 9.80 -31.62 -2.89
C ILE A 215 10.81 -30.84 -2.02
N GLY A 216 10.55 -30.79 -0.71
CA GLY A 216 11.43 -30.13 0.28
C GLY A 216 10.83 -28.89 0.97
N SER A 217 9.51 -28.75 0.97
CA SER A 217 8.79 -27.78 1.81
C SER A 217 8.47 -28.35 3.18
#